data_e2229bd45c39c084fb3a2b82ed8b74b4
#
_entry.id   e2229bd45c39c084fb3a2b82ed8b74b4
#
_cell.length_a   1.000
_cell.length_b   1.000
_cell.length_c   1.000
_cell.angle_alpha   90.00
_cell.angle_beta   90.00
_cell.angle_gamma   90.00
#
_symmetry.space_group_name_H-M   'P 1'
#
loop_
_entity.id
_entity.type
_entity.pdbx_description
1 polymer ?
#
loop_
_entity_poly.entity_id
_entity_poly.type
_entity_poly.pdbx_seq_one_letter_code
_entity_poly.pdbx_strand_id
1 'polypeptide(L)'
;MNERSRSVNSSNDLSMSSIGSPTAASSPKCKQRNPVNPDLSMLRTLTINFQSIKNKVPDLHALIDSAQPHVIIGTETWLTKDMHSSEFFPNEYEVYRWDRPNDPHGGVLIAVNQTLTSSIVFTGNNTEFVSIKINLKHGKSAIICAAYRPPNRTDDEYTNSLINDITSVRSAHKNAYFLLGGDFNLPDLEWPHRCLVARTIPARVTDKFCQMQDDLSLEQLVSFPTRGEKTLDLVFTTHLSNCRYCCFVILSLMQSICDT
;
A
#
# COMPACT_ATOMS: atom_id res chain seq x y z
N MET A 1 14.36 -50.73 -73.70
CA MET A 1 13.20 -50.50 -74.55
C MET A 1 12.62 -49.18 -74.02
N ASN A 2 13.04 -48.04 -74.61
CA ASN A 2 12.31 -47.27 -75.66
C ASN A 2 10.87 -46.94 -75.20
N GLU A 3 10.38 -45.77 -75.20
CA GLU A 3 10.54 -44.54 -76.02
C GLU A 3 9.87 -43.37 -75.29
N ARG A 4 10.52 -42.17 -75.29
CA ARG A 4 10.18 -40.97 -76.08
C ARG A 4 8.73 -40.48 -75.96
N SER A 5 8.53 -39.35 -75.55
CA SER A 5 8.67 -37.93 -75.91
C SER A 5 7.30 -37.29 -76.14
N ARG A 6 7.07 -36.11 -75.61
CA ARG A 6 6.96 -34.82 -76.33
C ARG A 6 6.36 -33.75 -75.46
N SER A 7 7.01 -32.64 -75.52
CA SER A 7 6.65 -31.32 -75.04
C SER A 7 5.38 -30.72 -75.71
N VAL A 8 4.60 -29.93 -74.93
CA VAL A 8 3.91 -28.73 -75.48
C VAL A 8 3.90 -27.65 -74.42
N ASN A 9 4.50 -26.50 -74.74
CA ASN A 9 4.41 -25.23 -74.07
C ASN A 9 2.99 -24.65 -74.13
N SER A 10 2.50 -24.04 -73.05
CA SER A 10 1.68 -22.83 -73.19
C SER A 10 1.84 -22.01 -71.91
N SER A 11 2.40 -20.85 -72.07
CA SER A 11 2.45 -19.70 -71.18
C SER A 11 1.07 -19.21 -70.86
N ASN A 12 0.79 -19.02 -69.54
CA ASN A 12 -0.20 -18.03 -69.15
C ASN A 12 0.30 -17.32 -67.91
N ASP A 13 0.72 -16.10 -68.11
CA ASP A 13 0.95 -15.08 -67.10
C ASP A 13 -0.32 -14.83 -66.30
N LEU A 14 -0.28 -15.04 -64.97
CA LEU A 14 -1.21 -14.45 -64.05
C LEU A 14 -0.42 -13.74 -62.95
N SER A 15 -0.43 -12.42 -63.06
CA SER A 15 0.09 -11.46 -62.09
C SER A 15 -0.56 -11.70 -60.72
N MET A 16 0.18 -12.21 -59.72
CA MET A 16 -0.24 -12.20 -58.32
C MET A 16 0.10 -10.85 -57.68
N SER A 17 -0.95 -10.08 -57.42
CA SER A 17 -0.88 -8.91 -56.58
C SER A 17 -0.39 -9.24 -55.18
N SER A 18 0.68 -8.58 -54.75
CA SER A 18 1.25 -8.66 -53.40
C SER A 18 0.21 -8.13 -52.40
N ILE A 19 -0.33 -9.03 -51.57
CA ILE A 19 -1.10 -8.68 -50.36
C ILE A 19 -0.10 -8.15 -49.35
N GLY A 20 -0.16 -6.87 -49.03
CA GLY A 20 0.63 -6.22 -48.00
C GLY A 20 0.33 -6.81 -46.64
N SER A 21 1.38 -7.22 -45.93
CA SER A 21 1.29 -7.64 -44.54
C SER A 21 0.76 -6.50 -43.68
N PRO A 22 -0.14 -6.78 -42.70
CA PRO A 22 -0.62 -5.73 -41.82
C PRO A 22 0.54 -5.24 -40.93
N THR A 23 0.82 -3.95 -41.03
CA THR A 23 1.74 -3.24 -40.14
C THR A 23 1.22 -3.37 -38.71
N ALA A 24 2.02 -3.99 -37.86
CA ALA A 24 1.73 -4.05 -36.42
C ALA A 24 1.62 -2.62 -35.87
N ALA A 25 0.43 -2.26 -35.41
CA ALA A 25 0.20 -1.01 -34.71
C ALA A 25 1.06 -1.02 -33.43
N SER A 26 2.02 -0.12 -33.37
CA SER A 26 2.82 0.10 -32.16
C SER A 26 1.90 0.60 -31.05
N SER A 27 1.81 -0.19 -29.97
CA SER A 27 1.15 0.22 -28.73
C SER A 27 1.68 1.58 -28.27
N PRO A 28 0.83 2.49 -27.81
CA PRO A 28 1.27 3.80 -27.34
C PRO A 28 2.22 3.59 -26.15
N LYS A 29 3.48 3.99 -26.31
CA LYS A 29 4.44 4.03 -25.20
C LYS A 29 3.89 4.97 -24.14
N CYS A 30 3.53 4.40 -22.98
CA CYS A 30 3.21 5.18 -21.80
C CYS A 30 4.38 6.15 -21.53
N LYS A 31 4.12 7.45 -21.62
CA LYS A 31 5.13 8.47 -21.30
C LYS A 31 5.43 8.36 -19.82
N GLN A 32 6.57 7.79 -19.45
CA GLN A 32 7.09 7.86 -18.08
C GLN A 32 7.17 9.35 -17.72
N ARG A 33 6.33 9.75 -16.76
CA ARG A 33 6.42 11.10 -16.19
C ARG A 33 7.68 11.12 -15.31
N ASN A 34 8.53 12.11 -15.49
CA ASN A 34 9.67 12.30 -14.60
C ASN A 34 9.18 12.44 -13.16
N PRO A 35 9.81 11.75 -12.19
CA PRO A 35 9.41 11.84 -10.79
C PRO A 35 9.50 13.30 -10.31
N VAL A 36 8.48 13.73 -9.60
CA VAL A 36 8.37 15.08 -9.05
C VAL A 36 8.45 14.97 -7.54
N ASN A 37 9.21 15.84 -6.90
CA ASN A 37 9.21 15.97 -5.46
C ASN A 37 8.04 16.87 -5.03
N PRO A 38 6.97 16.35 -4.42
CA PRO A 38 5.80 17.12 -4.02
C PRO A 38 6.05 17.91 -2.74
N ASP A 39 5.15 18.85 -2.43
CA ASP A 39 5.00 19.35 -1.07
C ASP A 39 4.25 18.33 -0.21
N LEU A 40 4.53 18.29 1.08
CA LEU A 40 3.85 17.37 2.00
C LEU A 40 2.31 17.54 1.96
N SER A 41 1.87 18.79 1.90
CA SER A 41 0.44 19.14 1.85
C SER A 41 -0.32 18.59 0.63
N MET A 42 0.40 18.13 -0.39
CA MET A 42 -0.18 17.58 -1.61
C MET A 42 -0.24 16.04 -1.59
N LEU A 43 0.31 15.38 -0.57
CA LEU A 43 0.27 13.92 -0.48
C LEU A 43 -1.14 13.44 -0.09
N ARG A 44 -1.80 12.74 -1.01
CA ARG A 44 -3.02 12.01 -0.73
C ARG A 44 -2.65 10.59 -0.32
N THR A 45 -3.04 10.23 0.90
CA THR A 45 -2.74 8.90 1.47
C THR A 45 -4.04 8.18 1.79
N LEU A 46 -4.16 6.93 1.37
CA LEU A 46 -5.21 6.01 1.78
C LEU A 46 -4.65 5.03 2.81
N THR A 47 -5.43 4.73 3.85
CA THR A 47 -5.16 3.61 4.75
C THR A 47 -6.31 2.61 4.63
N ILE A 48 -5.99 1.35 4.32
CA ILE A 48 -6.99 0.33 3.98
C ILE A 48 -6.67 -0.96 4.75
N ASN A 49 -7.65 -1.49 5.51
CA ASN A 49 -7.62 -2.89 5.91
C ASN A 49 -8.29 -3.71 4.80
N PHE A 50 -7.53 -4.57 4.14
CA PHE A 50 -8.02 -5.33 2.98
C PHE A 50 -8.84 -6.54 3.37
N GLN A 51 -8.54 -7.21 4.48
CA GLN A 51 -9.09 -8.55 4.78
C GLN A 51 -9.08 -9.44 3.52
N SER A 52 -7.88 -9.64 2.96
CA SER A 52 -7.58 -10.19 1.65
C SER A 52 -7.82 -9.23 0.47
N ILE A 53 -6.74 -8.87 -0.20
CA ILE A 53 -6.79 -8.07 -1.43
C ILE A 53 -7.25 -8.88 -2.65
N LYS A 54 -7.14 -10.23 -2.58
CA LYS A 54 -7.27 -11.15 -3.73
C LYS A 54 -8.58 -10.99 -4.52
N ASN A 55 -9.69 -10.80 -3.82
CA ASN A 55 -11.01 -10.70 -4.45
C ASN A 55 -11.52 -9.24 -4.54
N LYS A 56 -10.64 -8.26 -4.28
CA LYS A 56 -11.02 -6.84 -4.20
C LYS A 56 -10.27 -5.95 -5.20
N VAL A 57 -9.61 -6.57 -6.18
CA VAL A 57 -8.83 -5.86 -7.20
C VAL A 57 -9.69 -4.85 -7.98
N PRO A 58 -10.91 -5.18 -8.45
CA PRO A 58 -11.76 -4.21 -9.14
C PRO A 58 -12.13 -3.01 -8.25
N ASP A 59 -12.46 -3.27 -6.97
CA ASP A 59 -12.84 -2.22 -6.01
C ASP A 59 -11.64 -1.33 -5.68
N LEU A 60 -10.45 -1.93 -5.51
CA LEU A 60 -9.21 -1.20 -5.32
C LEU A 60 -8.88 -0.29 -6.51
N HIS A 61 -9.01 -0.79 -7.74
CA HIS A 61 -8.77 0.00 -8.95
C HIS A 61 -9.78 1.16 -9.07
N ALA A 62 -11.07 0.90 -8.84
CA ALA A 62 -12.09 1.95 -8.83
C ALA A 62 -11.80 3.02 -7.76
N LEU A 63 -11.32 2.62 -6.59
CA LEU A 63 -10.91 3.52 -5.52
C LEU A 63 -9.67 4.34 -5.91
N ILE A 64 -8.66 3.69 -6.51
CA ILE A 64 -7.47 4.37 -7.04
C ILE A 64 -7.87 5.41 -8.09
N ASP A 65 -8.73 5.06 -9.03
CA ASP A 65 -9.20 5.96 -10.08
C ASP A 65 -9.97 7.16 -9.53
N SER A 66 -10.79 6.94 -8.50
CA SER A 66 -11.58 7.99 -7.87
C SER A 66 -10.75 8.91 -6.99
N ALA A 67 -9.94 8.35 -6.07
CA ALA A 67 -9.21 9.12 -5.06
C ALA A 67 -7.83 9.59 -5.55
N GLN A 68 -7.28 8.97 -6.59
CA GLN A 68 -5.94 9.27 -7.13
C GLN A 68 -4.89 9.39 -6.02
N PRO A 69 -4.73 8.37 -5.14
CA PRO A 69 -3.82 8.44 -4.01
C PRO A 69 -2.37 8.45 -4.49
N HIS A 70 -1.53 9.20 -3.79
CA HIS A 70 -0.09 9.13 -3.98
C HIS A 70 0.52 7.96 -3.20
N VAL A 71 -0.08 7.62 -2.06
CA VAL A 71 0.37 6.54 -1.16
C VAL A 71 -0.84 5.75 -0.68
N ILE A 72 -0.71 4.43 -0.67
CA ILE A 72 -1.69 3.51 -0.07
C ILE A 72 -0.96 2.71 1.01
N ILE A 73 -1.47 2.77 2.23
CA ILE A 73 -1.04 1.95 3.37
C ILE A 73 -2.06 0.83 3.51
N GLY A 74 -1.60 -0.41 3.40
CA GLY A 74 -2.48 -1.59 3.45
C GLY A 74 -2.15 -2.54 4.58
N THR A 75 -3.17 -3.06 5.24
CA THR A 75 -3.07 -4.12 6.25
C THR A 75 -3.94 -5.30 5.88
N GLU A 76 -3.69 -6.47 6.47
CA GLU A 76 -4.39 -7.72 6.18
C GLU A 76 -4.44 -8.02 4.68
N THR A 77 -3.30 -7.89 4.00
CA THR A 77 -3.20 -8.07 2.55
C THR A 77 -3.46 -9.50 2.13
N TRP A 78 -3.10 -10.46 2.97
CA TRP A 78 -3.14 -11.90 2.75
C TRP A 78 -2.37 -12.34 1.50
N LEU A 79 -1.33 -11.56 1.16
CA LEU A 79 -0.42 -11.89 0.08
C LEU A 79 0.64 -12.88 0.56
N THR A 80 1.16 -13.65 -0.36
CA THR A 80 2.25 -14.60 -0.16
C THR A 80 3.41 -14.27 -1.11
N LYS A 81 4.60 -14.77 -0.82
CA LYS A 81 5.83 -14.42 -1.57
C LYS A 81 5.78 -14.77 -3.06
N ASP A 82 4.97 -15.74 -3.44
CA ASP A 82 4.78 -16.22 -4.82
C ASP A 82 3.80 -15.34 -5.62
N MET A 83 3.08 -14.43 -4.99
CA MET A 83 2.16 -13.51 -5.64
C MET A 83 2.87 -12.22 -6.04
N HIS A 84 2.69 -11.78 -7.29
CA HIS A 84 3.28 -10.55 -7.77
C HIS A 84 2.39 -9.34 -7.47
N SER A 85 2.98 -8.25 -7.00
CA SER A 85 2.22 -7.02 -6.70
C SER A 85 1.52 -6.43 -7.93
N SER A 86 2.05 -6.68 -9.13
CA SER A 86 1.44 -6.27 -10.40
C SER A 86 0.13 -6.97 -10.73
N GLU A 87 -0.22 -8.04 -10.03
CA GLU A 87 -1.54 -8.69 -10.14
C GLU A 87 -2.64 -7.89 -9.44
N PHE A 88 -2.28 -7.02 -8.49
CA PHE A 88 -3.20 -6.32 -7.61
C PHE A 88 -3.19 -4.80 -7.82
N PHE A 89 -2.02 -4.23 -8.14
CA PHE A 89 -1.84 -2.80 -8.31
C PHE A 89 -1.56 -2.42 -9.76
N PRO A 90 -2.08 -1.27 -10.23
CA PRO A 90 -1.70 -0.70 -11.51
C PRO A 90 -0.18 -0.48 -11.61
N ASN A 91 0.37 -0.55 -12.84
CA ASN A 91 1.82 -0.46 -13.08
C ASN A 91 2.46 0.86 -12.65
N GLU A 92 1.67 1.91 -12.43
CA GLU A 92 2.12 3.20 -11.90
C GLU A 92 2.38 3.22 -10.40
N TYR A 93 2.19 2.10 -9.70
CA TYR A 93 2.51 1.98 -8.29
C TYR A 93 3.71 1.06 -8.07
N GLU A 94 4.66 1.53 -7.26
CA GLU A 94 5.71 0.71 -6.67
C GLU A 94 5.23 0.22 -5.30
N VAL A 95 5.34 -1.10 -5.04
CA VAL A 95 4.77 -1.72 -3.84
C VAL A 95 5.87 -2.30 -2.96
N TYR A 96 5.96 -1.80 -1.75
CA TYR A 96 6.80 -2.29 -0.66
C TYR A 96 5.92 -3.06 0.30
N ARG A 97 6.27 -4.33 0.60
CA ARG A 97 5.40 -5.18 1.41
C ARG A 97 6.17 -6.12 2.33
N TRP A 98 5.50 -6.53 3.38
CA TRP A 98 5.89 -7.61 4.26
C TRP A 98 4.75 -8.63 4.29
N ASP A 99 5.04 -9.84 3.83
CA ASP A 99 4.07 -10.94 3.79
C ASP A 99 4.31 -11.83 4.99
N ARG A 100 3.24 -12.21 5.71
CA ARG A 100 3.36 -13.10 6.86
C ARG A 100 3.82 -14.48 6.40
N PRO A 101 4.95 -15.00 6.95
CA PRO A 101 5.37 -16.37 6.67
C PRO A 101 4.43 -17.37 7.35
N ASN A 102 4.18 -18.50 6.70
CA ASN A 102 3.43 -19.65 7.22
C ASN A 102 1.94 -19.46 7.53
N ASP A 103 1.41 -18.25 7.50
CA ASP A 103 -0.01 -17.95 7.69
C ASP A 103 -0.38 -16.73 6.84
N PRO A 104 -1.22 -16.86 5.82
CA PRO A 104 -1.54 -15.73 4.93
C PRO A 104 -2.43 -14.65 5.56
N HIS A 105 -3.05 -14.91 6.74
CA HIS A 105 -4.01 -13.99 7.37
C HIS A 105 -3.32 -12.82 8.07
N GLY A 106 -2.65 -11.97 7.30
CA GLY A 106 -1.94 -10.78 7.76
C GLY A 106 -1.25 -10.09 6.61
N GLY A 107 -0.08 -9.52 6.88
CA GLY A 107 0.72 -8.79 5.91
C GLY A 107 0.39 -7.31 5.83
N VAL A 108 1.40 -6.52 5.52
CA VAL A 108 1.30 -5.07 5.33
C VAL A 108 1.96 -4.66 4.03
N LEU A 109 1.48 -3.56 3.45
CA LEU A 109 2.11 -2.97 2.27
C LEU A 109 2.06 -1.44 2.29
N ILE A 110 2.97 -0.85 1.53
CA ILE A 110 2.89 0.56 1.12
C ILE A 110 3.03 0.58 -0.40
N ALA A 111 2.00 1.04 -1.09
CA ALA A 111 2.05 1.28 -2.53
C ALA A 111 2.21 2.78 -2.78
N VAL A 112 3.19 3.13 -3.61
CA VAL A 112 3.56 4.53 -3.91
C VAL A 112 3.44 4.77 -5.40
N ASN A 113 2.71 5.83 -5.77
CA ASN A 113 2.64 6.25 -7.16
C ASN A 113 4.04 6.65 -7.65
N GLN A 114 4.47 6.11 -8.78
CA GLN A 114 5.81 6.30 -9.37
C GLN A 114 6.11 7.73 -9.84
N THR A 115 5.14 8.65 -9.73
CA THR A 115 5.42 10.08 -9.83
C THR A 115 6.25 10.60 -8.66
N LEU A 116 6.34 9.84 -7.56
CA LEU A 116 7.14 10.14 -6.39
C LEU A 116 8.42 9.31 -6.39
N THR A 117 9.50 9.89 -5.89
CA THR A 117 10.73 9.13 -5.62
C THR A 117 10.66 8.54 -4.22
N SER A 118 10.65 7.22 -4.14
CA SER A 118 10.59 6.49 -2.87
C SER A 118 11.70 5.44 -2.75
N SER A 119 11.98 5.01 -1.53
CA SER A 119 12.91 3.93 -1.24
C SER A 119 12.56 3.27 0.09
N ILE A 120 12.83 1.96 0.18
CA ILE A 120 12.68 1.22 1.44
C ILE A 120 13.62 1.77 2.52
N VAL A 121 13.14 1.87 3.74
CA VAL A 121 13.92 2.27 4.92
C VAL A 121 14.12 1.08 5.84
N PHE A 122 13.03 0.37 6.16
CA PHE A 122 13.08 -0.75 7.08
C PHE A 122 11.92 -1.71 6.83
N THR A 123 12.17 -2.98 7.08
CA THR A 123 11.16 -4.04 7.07
C THR A 123 11.32 -4.88 8.34
N GLY A 124 10.25 -5.08 9.07
CA GLY A 124 10.25 -5.86 10.30
C GLY A 124 10.69 -7.31 10.07
N ASN A 125 11.45 -7.88 11.00
CA ASN A 125 11.87 -9.28 10.93
C ASN A 125 10.74 -10.23 11.35
N ASN A 126 10.16 -9.95 12.53
CA ASN A 126 9.10 -10.75 13.15
C ASN A 126 7.83 -9.92 13.41
N THR A 127 7.80 -8.69 12.94
CA THR A 127 6.70 -7.74 13.08
C THR A 127 6.15 -7.41 11.71
N GLU A 128 4.85 -7.20 11.63
CA GLU A 128 4.20 -6.76 10.40
C GLU A 128 4.36 -5.25 10.27
N PHE A 129 5.56 -4.86 9.83
CA PHE A 129 5.97 -3.47 9.73
C PHE A 129 6.85 -3.23 8.50
N VAL A 130 6.52 -2.20 7.74
CA VAL A 130 7.29 -1.72 6.60
C VAL A 130 7.38 -0.20 6.68
N SER A 131 8.53 0.36 6.37
CA SER A 131 8.70 1.79 6.24
C SER A 131 9.49 2.19 5.00
N ILE A 132 9.10 3.31 4.42
CA ILE A 132 9.72 3.89 3.24
C ILE A 132 10.02 5.36 3.45
N LYS A 133 10.93 5.88 2.64
CA LYS A 133 11.22 7.31 2.53
C LYS A 133 10.70 7.84 1.19
N ILE A 134 10.02 8.97 1.22
CA ILE A 134 9.62 9.74 0.05
C ILE A 134 10.40 11.06 0.07
N ASN A 135 11.02 11.41 -1.06
CA ASN A 135 11.69 12.69 -1.21
C ASN A 135 10.66 13.79 -1.50
N LEU A 136 10.75 14.88 -0.75
CA LEU A 136 9.89 16.05 -0.89
C LEU A 136 10.68 17.25 -1.44
N LYS A 137 9.97 18.33 -1.79
CA LYS A 137 10.59 19.60 -2.19
C LYS A 137 11.51 20.15 -1.08
N HIS A 138 12.44 21.01 -1.49
CA HIS A 138 13.36 21.71 -0.62
C HIS A 138 14.24 20.79 0.25
N GLY A 139 14.61 19.61 -0.26
CA GLY A 139 15.46 18.65 0.44
C GLY A 139 14.81 17.99 1.67
N LYS A 140 13.50 18.19 1.87
CA LYS A 140 12.74 17.51 2.92
C LYS A 140 12.42 16.08 2.54
N SER A 141 12.01 15.28 3.51
CA SER A 141 11.54 13.91 3.28
C SER A 141 10.38 13.56 4.20
N ALA A 142 9.59 12.60 3.77
CA ALA A 142 8.57 11.93 4.59
C ALA A 142 8.94 10.46 4.78
N ILE A 143 8.81 9.97 6.00
CA ILE A 143 8.86 8.56 6.33
C ILE A 143 7.42 8.08 6.48
N ILE A 144 7.04 7.13 5.65
CA ILE A 144 5.72 6.51 5.66
C ILE A 144 5.88 5.10 6.19
N CYS A 145 5.06 4.73 7.16
CA CYS A 145 5.10 3.43 7.81
C CYS A 145 3.74 2.75 7.73
N ALA A 146 3.74 1.46 7.46
CA ALA A 146 2.60 0.56 7.58
C ALA A 146 2.83 -0.41 8.73
N ALA A 147 1.88 -0.53 9.64
CA ALA A 147 1.94 -1.44 10.77
C ALA A 147 0.64 -2.23 10.93
N TYR A 148 0.76 -3.51 11.25
CA TYR A 148 -0.37 -4.34 11.63
C TYR A 148 -0.09 -5.08 12.93
N ARG A 149 -0.97 -4.92 13.91
CA ARG A 149 -0.94 -5.72 15.13
C ARG A 149 -2.10 -6.72 15.11
N PRO A 150 -1.82 -8.00 14.94
CA PRO A 150 -2.88 -9.01 14.98
C PRO A 150 -3.66 -8.97 16.31
N PRO A 151 -4.98 -9.16 16.31
CA PRO A 151 -5.82 -9.00 17.51
C PRO A 151 -5.45 -9.98 18.62
N ASN A 152 -4.94 -11.17 18.28
CA ASN A 152 -4.53 -12.21 19.21
C ASN A 152 -3.08 -12.07 19.73
N ARG A 153 -2.30 -11.10 19.20
CA ARG A 153 -0.93 -10.82 19.66
C ARG A 153 -0.96 -9.84 20.84
N THR A 154 -1.17 -10.41 22.02
CA THR A 154 -1.22 -9.65 23.28
C THR A 154 0.02 -9.90 24.14
N ASP A 155 1.00 -10.66 23.64
CA ASP A 155 2.28 -10.91 24.28
C ASP A 155 3.16 -9.65 24.25
N ASP A 156 3.98 -9.55 25.31
CA ASP A 156 4.89 -8.40 25.46
C ASP A 156 6.02 -8.42 24.45
N GLU A 157 6.45 -9.60 24.00
CA GLU A 157 7.57 -9.73 23.07
C GLU A 157 7.21 -9.11 21.72
N TYR A 158 6.05 -9.47 21.13
CA TYR A 158 5.60 -8.90 19.87
C TYR A 158 5.32 -7.39 19.98
N THR A 159 4.63 -7.00 21.06
CA THR A 159 4.29 -5.59 21.31
C THR A 159 5.55 -4.72 21.40
N ASN A 160 6.54 -5.16 22.19
CA ASN A 160 7.80 -4.44 22.33
C ASN A 160 8.59 -4.41 21.02
N SER A 161 8.61 -5.52 20.28
CA SER A 161 9.31 -5.59 18.99
C SER A 161 8.73 -4.60 17.99
N LEU A 162 7.40 -4.53 17.85
CA LEU A 162 6.75 -3.58 16.96
C LEU A 162 7.00 -2.13 17.37
N ILE A 163 6.89 -1.81 18.67
CA ILE A 163 7.17 -0.46 19.18
C ILE A 163 8.65 -0.10 18.97
N ASN A 164 9.58 -1.03 19.17
CA ASN A 164 11.00 -0.81 18.94
C ASN A 164 11.31 -0.54 17.46
N ASP A 165 10.68 -1.26 16.53
CA ASP A 165 10.85 -1.03 15.10
C ASP A 165 10.37 0.38 14.72
N ILE A 166 9.16 0.77 15.17
CA ILE A 166 8.59 2.12 14.95
C ILE A 166 9.53 3.19 15.53
N THR A 167 9.97 3.01 16.79
CA THR A 167 10.83 3.96 17.50
C THR A 167 12.19 4.10 16.83
N SER A 168 12.78 3.00 16.39
CA SER A 168 14.07 2.99 15.70
C SER A 168 14.01 3.77 14.40
N VAL A 169 13.00 3.52 13.57
CA VAL A 169 12.80 4.25 12.32
C VAL A 169 12.58 5.75 12.59
N ARG A 170 11.71 6.10 13.53
CA ARG A 170 11.45 7.50 13.88
C ARG A 170 12.69 8.20 14.41
N SER A 171 13.47 7.55 15.27
CA SER A 171 14.68 8.10 15.88
C SER A 171 15.81 8.31 14.85
N ALA A 172 15.93 7.42 13.87
CA ALA A 172 16.88 7.56 12.77
C ALA A 172 16.54 8.70 11.81
N HIS A 173 15.27 9.14 11.77
CA HIS A 173 14.77 10.14 10.82
C HIS A 173 14.07 11.31 11.50
N LYS A 174 14.67 11.86 12.56
CA LYS A 174 14.08 12.93 13.41
C LYS A 174 13.63 14.17 12.64
N ASN A 175 14.32 14.52 11.56
CA ASN A 175 14.05 15.72 10.76
C ASN A 175 13.07 15.47 9.61
N ALA A 176 12.63 14.22 9.40
CA ALA A 176 11.64 13.89 8.39
C ALA A 176 10.22 14.06 8.95
N TYR A 177 9.28 14.36 8.07
CA TYR A 177 7.87 14.15 8.38
C TYR A 177 7.63 12.67 8.61
N PHE A 178 6.83 12.34 9.60
CA PHE A 178 6.56 10.94 9.95
C PHE A 178 5.07 10.67 9.91
N LEU A 179 4.70 9.62 9.19
CA LEU A 179 3.34 9.12 9.07
C LEU A 179 3.34 7.61 9.32
N LEU A 180 2.59 7.16 10.29
CA LEU A 180 2.42 5.76 10.63
C LEU A 180 0.94 5.42 10.55
N GLY A 181 0.56 4.54 9.63
CA GLY A 181 -0.81 4.09 9.45
C GLY A 181 -0.95 2.58 9.58
N GLY A 182 -2.15 2.11 9.89
CA GLY A 182 -2.48 0.70 9.89
C GLY A 182 -3.50 0.29 10.94
N ASP A 183 -3.74 -1.02 11.05
CA ASP A 183 -4.67 -1.61 12.02
C ASP A 183 -3.92 -2.04 13.28
N PHE A 184 -4.15 -1.34 14.37
CA PHE A 184 -3.49 -1.57 15.65
C PHE A 184 -4.28 -2.50 16.57
N ASN A 185 -5.54 -2.78 16.24
CA ASN A 185 -6.42 -3.63 17.01
C ASN A 185 -6.41 -3.29 18.52
N LEU A 186 -6.58 -1.99 18.85
CA LEU A 186 -6.68 -1.48 20.23
C LEU A 186 -8.14 -1.16 20.58
N PRO A 187 -9.02 -2.17 20.74
CA PRO A 187 -10.46 -1.99 20.85
C PRO A 187 -10.90 -1.36 22.18
N ASP A 188 -10.00 -1.27 23.14
CA ASP A 188 -10.28 -0.78 24.49
C ASP A 188 -10.07 0.73 24.63
N LEU A 189 -9.51 1.39 23.58
CA LEU A 189 -9.30 2.83 23.55
C LEU A 189 -10.35 3.54 22.70
N GLU A 190 -10.92 4.57 23.28
CA GLU A 190 -11.72 5.56 22.55
C GLU A 190 -10.84 6.73 22.13
N TRP A 191 -10.74 6.94 20.83
CA TRP A 191 -9.94 7.99 20.22
C TRP A 191 -10.78 9.26 19.93
N PRO A 192 -10.20 10.46 19.95
CA PRO A 192 -8.79 10.77 20.12
C PRO A 192 -8.33 10.90 21.59
N HIS A 193 -9.24 10.82 22.55
CA HIS A 193 -8.96 11.16 23.96
C HIS A 193 -8.22 10.05 24.73
N ARG A 194 -8.01 8.89 24.13
CA ARG A 194 -7.36 7.72 24.75
C ARG A 194 -8.06 7.26 26.04
N CYS A 195 -9.39 7.41 26.07
CA CYS A 195 -10.20 6.93 27.17
C CYS A 195 -10.28 5.41 27.12
N LEU A 196 -9.93 4.76 28.26
CA LEU A 196 -10.07 3.31 28.38
C LEU A 196 -11.56 3.00 28.61
N VAL A 197 -12.22 2.38 27.63
CA VAL A 197 -13.66 2.06 27.65
C VAL A 197 -13.96 0.59 27.89
N ALA A 198 -12.94 -0.28 27.76
CA ALA A 198 -13.06 -1.72 27.97
C ALA A 198 -11.73 -2.31 28.43
N ARG A 199 -11.71 -3.62 28.72
CA ARG A 199 -10.52 -4.39 29.07
C ARG A 199 -10.53 -5.76 28.37
N THR A 200 -10.64 -5.74 27.04
CA THR A 200 -10.68 -6.96 26.23
C THR A 200 -9.28 -7.47 25.91
N ILE A 201 -8.27 -6.58 25.98
CA ILE A 201 -6.86 -6.93 25.89
C ILE A 201 -6.13 -6.51 27.18
N PRO A 202 -4.94 -7.06 27.46
CA PRO A 202 -4.16 -6.66 28.65
C PRO A 202 -3.85 -5.15 28.60
N ALA A 203 -4.17 -4.43 29.68
CA ALA A 203 -3.97 -2.97 29.78
C ALA A 203 -2.53 -2.56 29.44
N ARG A 204 -1.52 -3.37 29.79
CA ARG A 204 -0.12 -3.11 29.47
C ARG A 204 0.15 -2.95 27.95
N VAL A 205 -0.63 -3.63 27.10
CA VAL A 205 -0.50 -3.47 25.62
C VAL A 205 -0.94 -2.07 25.22
N THR A 206 -2.09 -1.67 25.70
CA THR A 206 -2.68 -0.34 25.46
C THR A 206 -1.76 0.77 25.99
N ASP A 207 -1.29 0.61 27.23
CA ASP A 207 -0.40 1.57 27.90
C ASP A 207 0.91 1.77 27.13
N LYS A 208 1.52 0.70 26.61
CA LYS A 208 2.73 0.77 25.80
C LYS A 208 2.54 1.56 24.51
N PHE A 209 1.40 1.39 23.81
CA PHE A 209 1.12 2.18 22.60
C PHE A 209 0.85 3.65 22.93
N CYS A 210 0.15 3.94 24.02
CA CYS A 210 -0.02 5.32 24.50
C CYS A 210 1.34 5.94 24.85
N GLN A 211 2.21 5.21 25.56
CA GLN A 211 3.55 5.68 25.89
C GLN A 211 4.41 5.93 24.65
N MET A 212 4.38 5.01 23.67
CA MET A 212 5.06 5.20 22.39
C MET A 212 4.59 6.48 21.68
N GLN A 213 3.29 6.73 21.66
CA GLN A 213 2.72 7.93 21.07
C GLN A 213 3.29 9.21 21.74
N ASP A 214 3.35 9.22 23.07
CA ASP A 214 3.86 10.35 23.84
C ASP A 214 5.38 10.53 23.63
N ASP A 215 6.16 9.47 23.74
CA ASP A 215 7.64 9.47 23.59
C ASP A 215 8.07 9.93 22.18
N LEU A 216 7.32 9.58 21.17
CA LEU A 216 7.61 9.95 19.78
C LEU A 216 6.93 11.26 19.35
N SER A 217 6.16 11.90 20.25
CA SER A 217 5.39 13.13 19.99
C SER A 217 4.50 12.97 18.75
N LEU A 218 3.72 11.87 18.72
CA LEU A 218 2.83 11.56 17.61
C LEU A 218 1.40 12.00 17.95
N GLU A 219 0.74 12.55 16.94
CA GLU A 219 -0.68 12.90 17.01
C GLU A 219 -1.49 11.90 16.20
N GLN A 220 -2.54 11.36 16.79
CA GLN A 220 -3.44 10.42 16.15
C GLN A 220 -4.58 11.20 15.49
N LEU A 221 -4.88 10.88 14.20
CA LEU A 221 -5.74 11.69 13.34
C LEU A 221 -7.17 11.13 13.17
N VAL A 222 -7.39 9.84 13.49
CA VAL A 222 -8.66 9.16 13.25
C VAL A 222 -9.58 9.34 14.45
N SER A 223 -10.68 10.05 14.28
CA SER A 223 -11.64 10.34 15.34
C SER A 223 -13.01 9.70 15.11
N PHE A 224 -13.10 8.75 14.19
CA PHE A 224 -14.35 8.07 13.83
C PHE A 224 -14.15 6.55 13.87
N PRO A 225 -15.22 5.77 14.08
CA PRO A 225 -15.15 4.31 14.05
C PRO A 225 -14.70 3.79 12.67
N THR A 226 -13.80 2.80 12.66
CA THR A 226 -13.29 2.15 11.43
C THR A 226 -13.80 0.72 11.27
N ARG A 227 -14.28 0.11 12.38
CA ARG A 227 -14.88 -1.24 12.37
C ARG A 227 -15.96 -1.35 13.43
N GLY A 228 -17.23 -1.39 13.00
CA GLY A 228 -18.38 -1.28 13.92
C GLY A 228 -18.30 0.04 14.69
N GLU A 229 -18.36 -0.04 16.02
CA GLU A 229 -18.22 1.15 16.89
C GLU A 229 -16.78 1.42 17.34
N LYS A 230 -15.78 0.68 16.82
CA LYS A 230 -14.38 0.74 17.26
C LYS A 230 -13.49 1.45 16.24
N THR A 231 -12.53 2.22 16.73
CA THR A 231 -11.46 2.82 15.93
C THR A 231 -10.22 1.95 16.05
N LEU A 232 -10.04 1.00 15.13
CA LEU A 232 -8.95 0.03 15.12
C LEU A 232 -7.84 0.42 14.16
N ASP A 233 -8.21 1.05 13.05
CA ASP A 233 -7.28 1.59 12.07
C ASP A 233 -6.89 3.00 12.49
N LEU A 234 -5.61 3.23 12.72
CA LEU A 234 -5.09 4.48 13.25
C LEU A 234 -4.09 5.10 12.28
N VAL A 235 -3.99 6.42 12.33
CA VAL A 235 -2.99 7.18 11.59
C VAL A 235 -2.34 8.17 12.54
N PHE A 236 -1.02 8.02 12.72
CA PHE A 236 -0.21 8.88 13.58
C PHE A 236 0.72 9.75 12.74
N THR A 237 0.94 10.98 13.16
CA THR A 237 1.86 11.91 12.50
C THR A 237 2.59 12.81 13.49
N THR A 238 3.74 13.35 13.07
CA THR A 238 4.48 14.37 13.85
C THR A 238 4.08 15.80 13.48
N HIS A 239 3.21 16.05 12.49
CA HIS A 239 2.97 17.37 11.93
C HIS A 239 1.49 17.61 11.58
N LEU A 240 0.67 17.92 12.57
CA LEU A 240 -0.76 18.26 12.39
C LEU A 240 -1.00 19.47 11.49
N SER A 241 -0.20 20.53 11.67
CA SER A 241 -0.41 21.81 10.96
C SER A 241 -0.28 21.68 9.43
N ASN A 242 0.48 20.68 8.95
CA ASN A 242 0.69 20.43 7.54
C ASN A 242 -0.25 19.35 6.96
N CYS A 243 -0.98 18.62 7.83
CA CYS A 243 -1.90 17.58 7.42
C CYS A 243 -3.31 18.04 7.07
N ARG A 244 -3.63 19.34 7.20
CA ARG A 244 -4.96 19.89 6.86
C ARG A 244 -5.39 19.63 5.40
N TYR A 245 -4.46 19.27 4.54
CA TYR A 245 -4.68 18.95 3.12
C TYR A 245 -4.29 17.51 2.74
N CYS A 246 -3.75 16.72 3.69
CA CYS A 246 -3.61 15.30 3.47
C CYS A 246 -5.00 14.69 3.60
N CYS A 247 -5.67 14.41 2.46
CA CYS A 247 -6.90 13.63 2.47
C CYS A 247 -6.54 12.22 2.93
N PHE A 248 -6.76 11.94 4.21
CA PHE A 248 -6.74 10.58 4.72
C PHE A 248 -8.13 10.00 4.50
N VAL A 249 -8.21 8.98 3.68
CA VAL A 249 -9.39 8.14 3.57
C VAL A 249 -9.04 6.81 4.22
N ILE A 250 -9.75 6.48 5.30
CA ILE A 250 -9.63 5.17 5.95
C ILE A 250 -10.84 4.38 5.50
N LEU A 251 -10.59 3.25 4.86
CA LEU A 251 -11.64 2.37 4.36
C LEU A 251 -11.42 0.96 4.89
N SER A 252 -12.48 0.39 5.45
CA SER A 252 -12.64 -1.05 5.49
C SER A 252 -13.44 -1.46 4.26
N LEU A 253 -12.84 -2.14 3.31
CA LEU A 253 -13.52 -2.58 2.08
C LEU A 253 -14.64 -3.62 2.34
N MET A 254 -14.93 -3.93 3.60
CA MET A 254 -16.04 -4.83 3.96
C MET A 254 -17.41 -4.12 4.06
N GLN A 255 -17.45 -2.79 4.23
CA GLN A 255 -18.73 -2.09 4.46
C GLN A 255 -19.50 -1.71 3.19
N SER A 256 -18.87 -1.74 2.00
CA SER A 256 -19.54 -1.31 0.77
C SER A 256 -20.39 -2.38 0.07
N ILE A 257 -20.42 -3.63 0.55
CA ILE A 257 -21.15 -4.74 -0.10
C ILE A 257 -22.52 -5.01 0.56
N CYS A 258 -22.80 -4.42 1.73
CA CYS A 258 -24.07 -4.66 2.43
C CYS A 258 -25.11 -3.53 2.31
N ASP A 259 -24.80 -2.40 1.65
CA ASP A 259 -25.69 -1.25 1.53
C ASP A 259 -26.21 -1.00 0.10
N THR A 260 -26.19 -2.04 -0.77
CA THR A 260 -26.86 -2.01 -2.09
C THR A 260 -27.94 -3.06 -2.22
#